data_6436b3ba33d82bc4880f8ae87737e07a
#
_entry.id   6436b3ba33d82bc4880f8ae87737e07a
#
_cell.length_a   1.000
_cell.length_b   1.000
_cell.length_c   1.000
_cell.angle_alpha   90.00
_cell.angle_beta   90.00
_cell.angle_gamma   90.00
#
_symmetry.space_group_name_H-M   'P 1'
#
loop_
_entity.id
_entity.type
_entity.pdbx_description
1 polymer ?
#
loop_
_entity_poly.entity_id
_entity_poly.type
_entity_poly.pdbx_seq_one_letter_code
_entity_poly.pdbx_strand_id
1 'polypeptide(L)'
;RAEIQSDGLPVIDSLAKILATLNNTIFVDGHTDNTPIRTFQYESNWHLSVARALNVGYRLISLGVSGDNLVIRGFADKRPVEDNSTEEGRAKNRRVEITISRVDDNSPAKFTQSD
;
A
#
# COMPACT_ATOMS: atom_id res chain seq x y z
N ARG A 1 5.68 -7.18 -8.52
CA ARG A 1 4.28 -7.35 -8.87
C ARG A 1 3.40 -6.31 -8.23
N ALA A 2 2.41 -5.87 -8.98
CA ALA A 2 1.45 -4.90 -8.48
C ALA A 2 0.19 -5.56 -7.92
N GLU A 3 -0.10 -6.78 -8.30
CA GLU A 3 -1.30 -7.48 -7.85
C GLU A 3 -1.23 -7.80 -6.36
N ILE A 4 -2.37 -7.73 -5.69
CA ILE A 4 -2.48 -8.09 -4.28
C ILE A 4 -2.31 -9.59 -4.17
N GLN A 5 -1.43 -10.03 -3.28
CA GLN A 5 -1.25 -11.46 -3.03
C GLN A 5 -2.50 -12.05 -2.39
N SER A 6 -2.84 -13.28 -2.76
CA SER A 6 -4.08 -13.91 -2.32
C SER A 6 -4.19 -14.05 -0.81
N ASP A 7 -3.07 -14.22 -0.11
CA ASP A 7 -3.07 -14.32 1.37
C ASP A 7 -3.27 -12.96 2.04
N GLY A 8 -3.08 -11.86 1.31
CA GLY A 8 -3.35 -10.52 1.82
C GLY A 8 -4.80 -10.08 1.68
N LEU A 9 -5.57 -10.71 0.78
CA LEU A 9 -6.96 -10.29 0.52
C LEU A 9 -7.86 -10.36 1.75
N PRO A 10 -7.81 -11.41 2.60
CA PRO A 10 -8.67 -11.44 3.78
C PRO A 10 -8.40 -10.31 4.77
N VAL A 11 -7.13 -9.89 4.90
CA VAL A 11 -6.76 -8.78 5.77
C VAL A 11 -7.34 -7.48 5.22
N ILE A 12 -7.20 -7.25 3.92
CA ILE A 12 -7.73 -6.05 3.27
C ILE A 12 -9.25 -6.02 3.35
N ASP A 13 -9.90 -7.16 3.13
CA ASP A 13 -11.35 -7.25 3.18
C ASP A 13 -11.89 -6.95 4.59
N SER A 14 -11.23 -7.45 5.62
CA SER A 14 -11.61 -7.16 7.01
C SER A 14 -11.40 -5.69 7.36
N LEU A 15 -10.29 -5.12 6.91
CA LEU A 15 -9.99 -3.71 7.13
C LEU A 15 -10.99 -2.82 6.41
N ALA A 16 -11.37 -3.17 5.19
CA ALA A 16 -12.31 -2.40 4.39
C ALA A 16 -13.66 -2.23 5.08
N LYS A 17 -14.14 -3.24 5.79
CA LYS A 17 -15.41 -3.15 6.54
C LYS A 17 -15.37 -2.03 7.56
N ILE A 18 -14.25 -1.85 8.21
CA ILE A 18 -14.05 -0.78 9.20
C ILE A 18 -13.92 0.56 8.47
N LEU A 19 -13.07 0.62 7.46
CA LEU A 19 -12.79 1.86 6.74
C LEU A 19 -14.02 2.41 6.02
N ALA A 20 -14.91 1.54 5.55
CA ALA A 20 -16.12 1.96 4.85
C ALA A 20 -17.07 2.79 5.72
N THR A 21 -16.94 2.69 7.04
CA THR A 21 -17.80 3.45 7.98
C THR A 21 -17.18 4.78 8.40
N LEU A 22 -15.94 5.07 7.95
CA LEU A 22 -15.18 6.24 8.41
C LEU A 22 -15.14 7.32 7.34
N ASN A 23 -15.04 8.57 7.78
CA ASN A 23 -14.80 9.71 6.90
C ASN A 23 -13.38 10.24 7.00
N ASN A 24 -12.49 9.47 7.62
CA ASN A 24 -11.09 9.83 7.75
C ASN A 24 -10.37 9.74 6.41
N THR A 25 -9.35 10.56 6.23
CA THR A 25 -8.46 10.41 5.08
C THR A 25 -7.65 9.12 5.25
N ILE A 26 -7.58 8.35 4.18
CA ILE A 26 -6.90 7.06 4.16
C ILE A 26 -5.78 7.15 3.13
N PHE A 27 -4.54 7.04 3.60
CA PHE A 27 -3.36 7.04 2.72
C PHE A 27 -2.99 5.60 2.39
N VAL A 28 -2.84 5.32 1.11
CA VAL A 28 -2.41 4.00 0.62
C VAL A 28 -1.05 4.20 -0.04
N ASP A 29 0.00 3.70 0.60
CA ASP A 29 1.39 3.96 0.23
C ASP A 29 2.05 2.69 -0.27
N GLY A 30 2.49 2.70 -1.53
CA GLY A 30 3.20 1.59 -2.14
C GLY A 30 4.71 1.74 -2.03
N HIS A 31 5.38 0.62 -1.80
CA HIS A 31 6.84 0.56 -1.65
C HIS A 31 7.41 -0.63 -2.40
N THR A 32 8.67 -0.49 -2.82
CA THR A 32 9.42 -1.55 -3.48
C THR A 32 10.72 -1.79 -2.72
N ASP A 33 11.40 -2.90 -3.05
CA ASP A 33 12.82 -3.05 -2.69
C ASP A 33 13.67 -2.24 -3.67
N ASN A 34 14.99 -2.32 -3.52
CA ASN A 34 15.92 -1.55 -4.37
C ASN A 34 16.36 -2.29 -5.64
N THR A 35 15.77 -3.44 -5.94
CA THR A 35 16.08 -4.14 -7.19
C THR A 35 15.61 -3.29 -8.36
N PRO A 36 16.51 -2.93 -9.29
CA PRO A 36 16.08 -2.15 -10.45
C PRO A 36 15.05 -2.91 -11.25
N ILE A 37 13.99 -2.18 -11.67
CA ILE A 37 12.95 -2.76 -12.48
C ILE A 37 12.77 -1.92 -13.75
N ARG A 38 12.71 -2.60 -14.87
CA ARG A 38 12.35 -2.01 -16.15
C ARG A 38 11.73 -3.10 -17.00
N THR A 39 10.41 -3.14 -16.98
CA THR A 39 9.65 -4.17 -17.66
C THR A 39 8.71 -3.53 -18.66
N PHE A 40 8.03 -4.37 -19.44
CA PHE A 40 6.99 -3.90 -20.33
C PHE A 40 5.88 -3.17 -19.60
N GLN A 41 5.56 -3.58 -18.37
CA GLN A 41 4.49 -2.99 -17.59
C GLN A 41 4.93 -1.79 -16.75
N TYR A 42 6.18 -1.82 -16.25
CA TYR A 42 6.66 -0.82 -15.30
C TYR A 42 8.04 -0.32 -15.70
N GLU A 43 8.16 0.97 -15.94
CA GLU A 43 9.43 1.56 -16.32
C GLU A 43 10.38 1.76 -15.14
N SER A 44 9.84 1.83 -13.91
CA SER A 44 10.63 2.13 -12.73
C SER A 44 9.93 1.64 -11.47
N ASN A 45 10.67 1.63 -10.38
CA ASN A 45 10.08 1.34 -9.06
C ASN A 45 9.04 2.40 -8.65
N TRP A 46 9.14 3.62 -9.18
CA TRP A 46 8.08 4.60 -8.98
C TRP A 46 6.76 4.12 -9.55
N HIS A 47 6.77 3.68 -10.80
CA HIS A 47 5.55 3.15 -11.45
C HIS A 47 5.01 1.94 -10.70
N LEU A 48 5.90 1.02 -10.32
CA LEU A 48 5.49 -0.20 -9.63
C LEU A 48 4.87 0.10 -8.27
N SER A 49 5.48 1.01 -7.49
CA SER A 49 4.97 1.36 -6.16
C SER A 49 3.58 2.02 -6.24
N VAL A 50 3.38 2.90 -7.20
CA VAL A 50 2.07 3.52 -7.42
C VAL A 50 1.04 2.45 -7.83
N ALA A 51 1.42 1.53 -8.72
CA ALA A 51 0.52 0.47 -9.17
C ALA A 51 0.10 -0.44 -8.02
N ARG A 52 1.01 -0.77 -7.11
CA ARG A 52 0.68 -1.56 -5.92
C ARG A 52 -0.33 -0.83 -5.04
N ALA A 53 -0.09 0.46 -4.79
CA ALA A 53 -1.01 1.26 -3.99
C ALA A 53 -2.39 1.38 -4.66
N LEU A 54 -2.41 1.58 -5.97
CA LEU A 54 -3.67 1.67 -6.73
C LEU A 54 -4.48 0.38 -6.65
N ASN A 55 -3.83 -0.78 -6.76
CA ASN A 55 -4.53 -2.05 -6.68
C ASN A 55 -5.20 -2.25 -5.32
N VAL A 56 -4.51 -1.88 -4.24
CA VAL A 56 -5.09 -1.93 -2.90
C VAL A 56 -6.23 -0.91 -2.80
N GLY A 57 -6.03 0.30 -3.29
CA GLY A 57 -7.06 1.33 -3.27
C GLY A 57 -8.33 0.91 -4.01
N TYR A 58 -8.20 0.34 -5.19
CA TYR A 58 -9.36 -0.15 -5.94
C TYR A 58 -10.07 -1.29 -5.22
N ARG A 59 -9.32 -2.18 -4.55
CA ARG A 59 -9.94 -3.23 -3.76
C ARG A 59 -10.77 -2.64 -2.61
N LEU A 60 -10.24 -1.64 -1.92
CA LEU A 60 -10.96 -0.95 -0.85
C LEU A 60 -12.25 -0.31 -1.39
N ILE A 61 -12.16 0.36 -2.53
CA ILE A 61 -13.35 0.97 -3.16
C ILE A 61 -14.38 -0.08 -3.50
N SER A 62 -13.96 -1.21 -4.05
CA SER A 62 -14.89 -2.30 -4.42
C SER A 62 -15.62 -2.86 -3.21
N LEU A 63 -15.07 -2.67 -2.02
CA LEU A 63 -15.65 -3.15 -0.76
C LEU A 63 -16.37 -2.06 0.02
N GLY A 64 -16.60 -0.90 -0.60
CA GLY A 64 -17.46 0.13 -0.02
C GLY A 64 -16.73 1.34 0.57
N VAL A 65 -15.40 1.38 0.52
CA VAL A 65 -14.64 2.55 0.97
C VAL A 65 -14.81 3.66 -0.07
N SER A 66 -15.11 4.89 0.40
CA SER A 66 -15.28 6.03 -0.51
C SER A 66 -13.95 6.43 -1.12
N GLY A 67 -13.92 6.54 -2.45
CA GLY A 67 -12.75 7.04 -3.16
C GLY A 67 -12.40 8.48 -2.79
N ASP A 68 -13.36 9.26 -2.32
CA ASP A 68 -13.13 10.63 -1.89
C ASP A 68 -12.20 10.73 -0.68
N ASN A 69 -12.09 9.65 0.09
CA ASN A 69 -11.25 9.60 1.29
C ASN A 69 -9.87 9.02 1.02
N LEU A 70 -9.61 8.50 -0.17
CA LEU A 70 -8.36 7.83 -0.47
C LEU A 70 -7.32 8.78 -1.06
N VAL A 71 -6.08 8.63 -0.60
CA VAL A 71 -4.90 9.26 -1.19
C VAL A 71 -3.92 8.15 -1.55
N ILE A 72 -3.53 8.09 -2.80
CA ILE A 72 -2.61 7.06 -3.31
C ILE A 72 -1.22 7.67 -3.44
N ARG A 73 -0.22 7.02 -2.84
CA ARG A 73 1.17 7.48 -2.91
C ARG A 73 2.10 6.34 -3.24
N GLY A 74 3.12 6.63 -4.04
CA GLY A 74 4.17 5.66 -4.36
C GLY A 74 5.52 6.23 -3.97
N PHE A 75 6.33 5.44 -3.26
CA PHE A 75 7.61 5.87 -2.74
C PHE A 75 8.79 5.16 -3.39
N ALA A 76 8.56 4.27 -4.33
CA ALA A 76 9.61 3.45 -4.95
C ALA A 76 10.39 2.71 -3.85
N ASP A 77 11.72 2.72 -3.92
CA ASP A 77 12.59 2.10 -2.93
C ASP A 77 13.15 3.07 -1.89
N LYS A 78 12.51 4.26 -1.77
CA LYS A 78 13.07 5.38 -0.99
C LYS A 78 12.73 5.34 0.49
N ARG A 79 11.88 4.41 0.94
CA ARG A 79 11.44 4.29 2.33
C ARG A 79 11.60 2.85 2.82
N PRO A 80 12.85 2.31 2.85
CA PRO A 80 13.05 0.94 3.31
C PRO A 80 12.74 0.80 4.80
N VAL A 81 12.16 -0.34 5.19
CA VAL A 81 11.96 -0.70 6.60
C VAL A 81 12.95 -1.75 7.05
N GLU A 82 13.61 -2.41 6.11
CA GLU A 82 14.60 -3.45 6.36
C GLU A 82 15.76 -3.33 5.40
N ASP A 83 16.79 -4.14 5.64
CA ASP A 83 18.00 -4.16 4.82
C ASP A 83 17.71 -4.80 3.46
N ASN A 84 18.01 -4.09 2.39
CA ASN A 84 17.88 -4.60 1.02
C ASN A 84 18.95 -5.59 0.62
N SER A 85 19.98 -5.79 1.43
CA SER A 85 21.06 -6.71 1.10
C SER A 85 20.66 -8.18 1.26
N THR A 86 19.54 -8.45 1.95
CA THR A 86 19.00 -9.80 2.12
C THR A 86 17.65 -9.94 1.44
N GLU A 87 17.32 -11.18 1.01
CA GLU A 87 15.98 -11.41 0.43
C GLU A 87 14.89 -11.22 1.45
N GLU A 88 15.13 -11.58 2.70
CA GLU A 88 14.16 -11.37 3.78
C GLU A 88 13.87 -9.89 3.98
N GLY A 89 14.91 -9.06 3.94
CA GLY A 89 14.74 -7.61 4.06
C GLY A 89 14.04 -7.02 2.85
N ARG A 90 14.41 -7.45 1.65
CA ARG A 90 13.75 -7.00 0.42
C ARG A 90 12.26 -7.36 0.42
N ALA A 91 11.92 -8.56 0.88
CA ALA A 91 10.51 -8.98 0.94
C ALA A 91 9.69 -8.07 1.85
N LYS A 92 10.27 -7.61 2.97
CA LYS A 92 9.58 -6.68 3.87
C LYS A 92 9.47 -5.29 3.28
N ASN A 93 10.40 -4.90 2.42
CA ASN A 93 10.35 -3.60 1.75
C ASN A 93 9.27 -3.55 0.66
N ARG A 94 8.97 -4.69 0.03
CA ARG A 94 7.89 -4.80 -0.96
C ARG A 94 6.55 -4.86 -0.22
N ARG A 95 5.94 -3.70 0.00
CA ARG A 95 4.73 -3.61 0.83
C ARG A 95 3.83 -2.46 0.40
N VAL A 96 2.59 -2.52 0.89
CA VAL A 96 1.67 -1.38 0.87
C VAL A 96 1.31 -1.08 2.33
N GLU A 97 1.40 0.19 2.70
CA GLU A 97 1.02 0.67 4.03
C GLU A 97 -0.27 1.46 3.92
N ILE A 98 -1.18 1.22 4.84
CA ILE A 98 -2.44 1.96 4.92
C ILE A 98 -2.41 2.77 6.20
N THR A 99 -2.53 4.09 6.08
CA THR A 99 -2.50 5.01 7.22
C THR A 99 -3.83 5.74 7.28
N ILE A 100 -4.45 5.71 8.46
CA ILE A 100 -5.73 6.38 8.69
C ILE A 100 -5.44 7.63 9.49
N SER A 101 -5.81 8.79 8.94
CA SER A 101 -5.70 10.06 9.64
C SER A 101 -6.80 10.18 10.67
N ARG A 102 -6.46 10.54 11.91
CA ARG A 102 -7.46 10.74 12.96
C ARG A 102 -8.05 12.12 12.89
N VAL A 103 -9.35 12.21 13.11
CA VAL A 103 -10.06 13.49 13.10
C VAL A 103 -9.71 14.32 14.33
N ASP A 104 -9.58 13.68 15.50
CA ASP A 104 -9.45 14.37 16.80
C ASP A 104 -8.02 14.71 17.19
N ASP A 105 -7.05 14.03 16.59
CA ASP A 105 -5.65 14.32 16.80
C ASP A 105 -4.91 14.01 15.50
N ASN A 106 -3.64 14.35 15.43
CA ASN A 106 -2.85 14.15 14.22
C ASN A 106 -2.08 12.84 14.24
N SER A 107 -2.37 11.95 15.19
CA SER A 107 -1.70 10.67 15.30
C SER A 107 -2.29 9.68 14.30
N PRO A 108 -1.51 9.14 13.36
CA PRO A 108 -2.03 8.18 12.40
C PRO A 108 -2.12 6.78 13.00
N ALA A 109 -3.06 5.99 12.52
CA ALA A 109 -3.08 4.55 12.71
C ALA A 109 -2.60 3.91 11.40
N LYS A 110 -1.55 3.10 11.46
CA LYS A 110 -0.91 2.54 10.28
C LYS A 110 -1.10 1.03 10.23
N PHE A 111 -1.47 0.55 9.05
CA PHE A 111 -1.54 -0.88 8.75
C PHE A 111 -0.64 -1.17 7.56
N THR A 112 0.09 -2.28 7.60
CA THR A 112 1.03 -2.64 6.55
C THR A 112 0.67 -3.98 5.94
N GLN A 113 0.60 -4.03 4.62
CA GLN A 113 0.40 -5.24 3.84
C GLN A 113 1.66 -5.49 3.03
N SER A 114 2.35 -6.59 3.32
CA SER A 114 3.53 -7.00 2.56
C SER A 114 3.14 -7.78 1.30
N ASP A 115 3.84 -7.51 0.24
CA ASP A 115 3.65 -8.20 -1.04
C ASP A 115 4.43 -9.51 -1.09
#